data_d8de60bb6a9fcba1dc69a25978a9599f
#
_entry.id   d8de60bb6a9fcba1dc69a25978a9599f
#
_cell.length_a   1.000
_cell.length_b   1.000
_cell.length_c   1.000
_cell.angle_alpha   90.00
_cell.angle_beta   90.00
_cell.angle_gamma   90.00
#
_symmetry.space_group_name_H-M   'P 1'
#
loop_
_entity.id
_entity.type
_entity.pdbx_description
1 polymer ?
#
loop_
_entity_poly.entity_id
_entity_poly.type
_entity_poly.pdbx_seq_one_letter_code
_entity_poly.pdbx_strand_id
1 'polypeptide(L)'
;MPFNVLESITQEERFNFSQDFSVKRPGILDTIFPDVKTQYLKAEYYRLMAGQRLPEVAFVHALDTEAEIGSRPGFEKVLTEKLFIKRKINQSERLRQAIENGVPDNEALKNFVFDDAANLFEGVVARANVMKGQFLSTGAVKVKENNVNLNIDYGVPTGAKVTFTDWSKPDADIMGDIQKMVAVAEDNGYVVNKALTSLKMINYMRNNTAMQTAVLGAANKRLLTKQELANLLMQEYGITIDRCDEKFRFRKADGTLKTGRYFKEDVFTLYEADANGSFGTGLWGVTPEELEYRQFIQEENRSFVTLSMWATQDPVAVWTKASGMFVPVAPKANGGIVIGTKGE
;
A
#
# COMPACT_ATOMS: atom_id res chain seq x y z
N MET A 1 -32.38 -33.77 -11.75
CA MET A 1 -32.42 -32.71 -10.71
C MET A 1 -31.67 -31.54 -11.27
N PRO A 2 -32.10 -30.29 -11.11
CA PRO A 2 -31.30 -29.16 -11.53
C PRO A 2 -29.99 -29.17 -10.77
N PHE A 3 -28.88 -29.05 -11.47
CA PHE A 3 -27.54 -29.05 -10.93
C PHE A 3 -27.32 -27.80 -10.03
N ASN A 4 -27.07 -28.03 -8.76
CA ASN A 4 -26.72 -26.94 -7.83
C ASN A 4 -25.19 -26.82 -7.74
N VAL A 5 -24.61 -25.81 -8.39
CA VAL A 5 -23.16 -25.58 -8.43
C VAL A 5 -22.57 -25.52 -7.02
N LEU A 6 -23.30 -24.95 -6.07
CA LEU A 6 -22.81 -24.83 -4.69
C LEU A 6 -22.74 -26.16 -3.96
N GLU A 7 -23.67 -27.07 -4.24
CA GLU A 7 -23.65 -28.42 -3.67
C GLU A 7 -22.61 -29.33 -4.34
N SER A 8 -22.24 -29.01 -5.58
CA SER A 8 -21.23 -29.78 -6.32
C SER A 8 -19.81 -29.39 -6.00
N ILE A 9 -19.58 -28.19 -5.41
CA ILE A 9 -18.26 -27.76 -4.94
C ILE A 9 -18.07 -28.35 -3.54
N THR A 10 -17.21 -29.36 -3.44
CA THR A 10 -16.88 -29.99 -2.15
C THR A 10 -16.12 -29.07 -1.23
N GLN A 11 -16.14 -29.36 0.07
CA GLN A 11 -15.35 -28.59 1.04
C GLN A 11 -13.85 -28.72 0.76
N GLU A 12 -13.41 -29.87 0.27
CA GLU A 12 -12.03 -30.14 -0.12
C GLU A 12 -11.59 -29.31 -1.33
N GLU A 13 -12.44 -29.21 -2.39
CA GLU A 13 -12.16 -28.37 -3.55
C GLU A 13 -12.05 -26.87 -3.15
N ARG A 14 -12.91 -26.42 -2.25
CA ARG A 14 -12.85 -25.05 -1.71
C ARG A 14 -11.56 -24.81 -0.93
N PHE A 15 -11.17 -25.77 -0.10
CA PHE A 15 -9.95 -25.71 0.68
C PHE A 15 -8.71 -25.71 -0.23
N ASN A 16 -8.61 -26.63 -1.18
CA ASN A 16 -7.52 -26.72 -2.13
C ASN A 16 -7.41 -25.41 -2.96
N PHE A 17 -8.51 -24.88 -3.45
CA PHE A 17 -8.53 -23.60 -4.16
C PHE A 17 -7.98 -22.47 -3.27
N SER A 18 -8.36 -22.41 -2.00
CA SER A 18 -7.89 -21.38 -1.08
C SER A 18 -6.40 -21.50 -0.78
N GLN A 19 -5.85 -22.72 -0.76
CA GLN A 19 -4.41 -22.98 -0.56
C GLN A 19 -3.58 -22.62 -1.79
N ASP A 20 -4.06 -22.92 -2.98
CA ASP A 20 -3.37 -22.66 -4.25
C ASP A 20 -3.51 -21.19 -4.69
N PHE A 21 -4.45 -20.46 -4.09
CA PHE A 21 -4.73 -19.07 -4.47
C PHE A 21 -3.63 -18.15 -3.99
N SER A 22 -2.82 -17.65 -4.90
CA SER A 22 -1.76 -16.68 -4.62
C SER A 22 -2.02 -15.36 -5.35
N VAL A 23 -1.71 -14.24 -4.69
CA VAL A 23 -1.64 -12.95 -5.37
C VAL A 23 -0.63 -13.07 -6.50
N LYS A 24 -1.09 -12.96 -7.75
CA LYS A 24 -0.27 -13.18 -8.95
C LYS A 24 0.96 -12.27 -9.03
N ARG A 25 0.94 -11.13 -8.35
CA ARG A 25 2.03 -10.15 -8.35
C ARG A 25 2.13 -9.44 -6.99
N PRO A 26 2.89 -9.95 -6.02
CA PRO A 26 3.23 -9.17 -4.84
C PRO A 26 4.00 -7.92 -5.28
N GLY A 27 3.47 -6.74 -4.96
CA GLY A 27 4.05 -5.45 -5.32
C GLY A 27 5.03 -4.95 -4.27
N ILE A 28 5.81 -3.92 -4.60
CA ILE A 28 6.69 -3.23 -3.64
C ILE A 28 5.91 -2.70 -2.43
N LEU A 29 4.64 -2.34 -2.60
CA LEU A 29 3.78 -1.84 -1.54
C LEU A 29 3.52 -2.88 -0.45
N ASP A 30 3.55 -4.18 -0.77
CA ASP A 30 3.39 -5.26 0.20
C ASP A 30 4.67 -5.48 1.02
N THR A 31 5.83 -5.13 0.48
CA THR A 31 7.09 -5.08 1.23
C THR A 31 7.11 -3.88 2.19
N ILE A 32 6.69 -2.71 1.72
CA ILE A 32 6.66 -1.48 2.54
C ILE A 32 5.61 -1.58 3.66
N PHE A 33 4.47 -2.22 3.39
CA PHE A 33 3.39 -2.49 4.33
C PHE A 33 3.04 -3.97 4.35
N PRO A 34 3.81 -4.81 5.06
CA PRO A 34 3.48 -6.22 5.25
C PRO A 34 2.09 -6.36 5.86
N ASP A 35 1.31 -7.28 5.33
CA ASP A 35 -0.06 -7.50 5.75
C ASP A 35 -0.11 -8.36 7.03
N VAL A 36 -0.91 -7.91 8.01
CA VAL A 36 -1.13 -8.60 9.28
C VAL A 36 -2.62 -8.60 9.61
N LYS A 37 -3.16 -9.75 10.03
CA LYS A 37 -4.55 -9.89 10.46
C LYS A 37 -4.69 -9.68 11.95
N THR A 38 -5.68 -8.90 12.35
CA THR A 38 -6.02 -8.67 13.77
C THR A 38 -7.51 -8.85 14.00
N GLN A 39 -7.89 -9.26 15.21
CA GLN A 39 -9.30 -9.47 15.56
C GLN A 39 -10.07 -8.19 15.86
N TYR A 40 -9.37 -7.07 16.08
CA TYR A 40 -9.99 -5.80 16.47
C TYR A 40 -10.49 -5.02 15.25
N LEU A 41 -11.68 -4.42 15.38
CA LEU A 41 -12.26 -3.53 14.38
C LEU A 41 -11.42 -2.25 14.19
N LYS A 42 -10.91 -1.73 15.29
CA LYS A 42 -10.08 -0.51 15.28
C LYS A 42 -8.60 -0.86 15.27
N ALA A 43 -7.83 -0.13 14.49
CA ALA A 43 -6.39 -0.11 14.57
C ALA A 43 -5.99 0.90 15.66
N GLU A 44 -5.32 0.41 16.67
CA GLU A 44 -4.78 1.21 17.76
C GLU A 44 -3.26 1.12 17.73
N TYR A 45 -2.60 2.26 17.70
CA TYR A 45 -1.15 2.32 17.78
C TYR A 45 -0.69 3.60 18.43
N TYR A 46 0.51 3.57 18.99
CA TYR A 46 1.15 4.73 19.58
C TYR A 46 2.19 5.28 18.62
N ARG A 47 2.23 6.59 18.47
CA ARG A 47 3.31 7.28 17.76
C ARG A 47 3.98 8.28 18.69
N LEU A 48 5.29 8.48 18.53
CA LEU A 48 6.01 9.56 19.19
C LEU A 48 5.47 10.89 18.69
N MET A 49 5.38 11.89 19.55
CA MET A 49 5.10 13.26 19.10
C MET A 49 6.25 13.78 18.25
N ALA A 50 5.96 14.68 17.31
CA ALA A 50 6.95 15.24 16.40
C ALA A 50 8.14 15.89 17.18
N GLY A 51 9.35 15.63 16.71
CA GLY A 51 10.59 16.16 17.31
C GLY A 51 11.08 15.47 18.58
N GLN A 52 10.32 14.52 19.15
CA GLN A 52 10.69 13.85 20.41
C GLN A 52 11.55 12.58 20.22
N ARG A 53 11.99 12.31 19.02
CA ARG A 53 12.95 11.22 18.76
C ARG A 53 14.40 11.63 19.01
N LEU A 54 14.68 12.94 18.97
CA LEU A 54 16.02 13.45 19.30
C LEU A 54 16.26 13.30 20.80
N PRO A 55 17.47 12.83 21.21
CA PRO A 55 17.79 12.70 22.62
C PRO A 55 17.95 14.09 23.25
N GLU A 56 17.37 14.25 24.43
CA GLU A 56 17.60 15.41 25.27
C GLU A 56 18.97 15.27 25.98
N VAL A 57 19.80 16.32 25.92
CA VAL A 57 21.13 16.29 26.51
C VAL A 57 21.03 16.49 28.01
N ALA A 58 21.59 15.56 28.80
CA ALA A 58 21.68 15.71 30.24
C ALA A 58 22.69 16.80 30.64
N PHE A 59 22.37 17.56 31.72
CA PHE A 59 23.28 18.56 32.25
C PHE A 59 24.41 17.91 33.06
N VAL A 60 25.56 18.61 33.09
CA VAL A 60 26.68 18.22 33.90
C VAL A 60 26.50 18.84 35.31
N HIS A 61 26.53 18.03 36.33
CA HIS A 61 26.37 18.44 37.73
C HIS A 61 27.71 18.37 38.47
N ALA A 62 27.87 19.22 39.48
CA ALA A 62 28.97 19.11 40.41
C ALA A 62 28.79 17.84 41.29
N LEU A 63 29.88 17.34 41.89
CA LEU A 63 29.80 16.26 42.86
C LEU A 63 28.93 16.69 44.05
N ASP A 64 28.19 15.76 44.63
CA ASP A 64 27.28 15.96 45.76
C ASP A 64 26.09 16.90 45.50
N THR A 65 25.68 17.11 44.23
CA THR A 65 24.46 17.85 43.88
C THR A 65 23.37 16.87 43.36
N GLU A 66 22.12 17.27 43.58
CA GLU A 66 20.96 16.48 43.10
C GLU A 66 20.89 16.52 41.57
N ALA A 67 20.53 15.36 40.97
CA ALA A 67 20.35 15.26 39.51
C ALA A 67 19.06 15.92 39.05
N GLU A 68 19.05 16.44 37.84
CA GLU A 68 17.87 16.99 37.19
C GLU A 68 16.84 15.90 36.87
N ILE A 69 15.57 16.25 36.97
CA ILE A 69 14.47 15.37 36.60
C ILE A 69 14.21 15.53 35.09
N GLY A 70 14.64 14.54 34.30
CA GLY A 70 14.40 14.50 32.85
C GLY A 70 12.93 14.30 32.50
N SER A 71 12.54 14.80 31.33
CA SER A 71 11.22 14.60 30.76
C SER A 71 11.11 13.27 30.01
N ARG A 72 9.90 12.72 29.94
CA ARG A 72 9.63 11.52 29.13
C ARG A 72 9.11 11.94 27.76
N PRO A 73 9.53 11.24 26.66
CA PRO A 73 8.94 11.47 25.35
C PRO A 73 7.42 11.31 25.39
N GLY A 74 6.70 12.26 24.79
CA GLY A 74 5.24 12.17 24.65
C GLY A 74 4.84 11.21 23.56
N PHE A 75 3.84 10.39 23.86
CA PHE A 75 3.21 9.49 22.89
C PHE A 75 1.79 9.93 22.62
N GLU A 76 1.40 9.91 21.37
CA GLU A 76 0.02 10.09 20.95
C GLU A 76 -0.60 8.74 20.62
N LYS A 77 -1.76 8.47 21.21
CA LYS A 77 -2.55 7.29 20.87
C LYS A 77 -3.39 7.60 19.64
N VAL A 78 -3.13 6.88 18.55
CA VAL A 78 -3.91 6.99 17.32
C VAL A 78 -4.88 5.83 17.25
N LEU A 79 -6.15 6.16 17.02
CA LEU A 79 -7.24 5.21 16.86
C LEU A 79 -7.85 5.42 15.48
N THR A 80 -7.76 4.42 14.62
CA THR A 80 -8.32 4.46 13.27
C THR A 80 -9.21 3.25 13.03
N GLU A 81 -10.39 3.47 12.48
CA GLU A 81 -11.30 2.40 12.11
C GLU A 81 -10.88 1.77 10.78
N LYS A 82 -10.91 0.43 10.70
CA LYS A 82 -10.63 -0.29 9.47
C LYS A 82 -11.77 -0.11 8.48
N LEU A 83 -11.42 0.15 7.24
CA LEU A 83 -12.39 0.34 6.16
C LEU A 83 -12.88 -0.99 5.62
N PHE A 84 -14.19 -1.13 5.51
CA PHE A 84 -14.82 -2.32 4.99
C PHE A 84 -14.89 -2.27 3.45
N ILE A 85 -14.14 -3.14 2.81
CA ILE A 85 -14.03 -3.28 1.35
C ILE A 85 -14.85 -4.50 0.95
N LYS A 86 -15.79 -4.35 0.03
CA LYS A 86 -16.60 -5.47 -0.46
C LYS A 86 -16.94 -5.33 -1.93
N ARG A 87 -16.97 -6.44 -2.62
CA ARG A 87 -17.39 -6.54 -4.01
C ARG A 87 -18.08 -7.88 -4.26
N LYS A 88 -19.11 -7.90 -5.09
CA LYS A 88 -19.82 -9.13 -5.47
C LYS A 88 -20.06 -9.21 -6.98
N ILE A 89 -20.14 -10.43 -7.48
CA ILE A 89 -20.50 -10.77 -8.85
C ILE A 89 -21.64 -11.80 -8.77
N ASN A 90 -22.55 -11.76 -9.73
CA ASN A 90 -23.61 -12.77 -9.86
C ASN A 90 -23.47 -13.54 -11.17
N GLN A 91 -23.76 -14.82 -11.12
CA GLN A 91 -23.99 -15.65 -12.28
C GLN A 91 -25.49 -15.64 -12.56
N SER A 92 -25.88 -14.88 -13.60
CA SER A 92 -27.28 -14.77 -13.99
C SER A 92 -27.79 -16.06 -14.69
N GLU A 93 -29.10 -16.23 -14.72
CA GLU A 93 -29.76 -17.33 -15.42
C GLU A 93 -29.30 -17.48 -16.88
N ARG A 94 -29.18 -16.34 -17.60
CA ARG A 94 -28.72 -16.34 -19.00
C ARG A 94 -27.28 -16.84 -19.13
N LEU A 95 -26.41 -16.48 -18.22
CA LEU A 95 -25.02 -16.94 -18.22
C LEU A 95 -24.94 -18.43 -17.97
N ARG A 96 -25.70 -18.93 -16.99
CA ARG A 96 -25.78 -20.36 -16.67
C ARG A 96 -26.29 -21.17 -17.86
N GLN A 97 -27.39 -20.74 -18.50
CA GLN A 97 -27.94 -21.43 -19.70
C GLN A 97 -26.93 -21.39 -20.87
N ALA A 98 -26.19 -20.29 -21.05
CA ALA A 98 -25.18 -20.22 -22.09
C ALA A 98 -24.04 -21.20 -21.86
N ILE A 99 -23.61 -21.38 -20.60
CA ILE A 99 -22.57 -22.35 -20.24
C ILE A 99 -23.07 -23.78 -20.34
N GLU A 100 -24.27 -24.09 -19.84
CA GLU A 100 -24.87 -25.40 -19.90
C GLU A 100 -25.15 -25.88 -21.35
N ASN A 101 -25.54 -24.96 -22.26
CA ASN A 101 -25.75 -25.27 -23.67
C ASN A 101 -24.45 -25.36 -24.48
N GLY A 102 -23.37 -24.72 -24.02
CA GLY A 102 -22.09 -24.68 -24.75
C GLY A 102 -21.07 -25.75 -24.32
N VAL A 103 -21.17 -26.22 -23.08
CA VAL A 103 -20.22 -27.19 -22.51
C VAL A 103 -20.98 -28.14 -21.59
N PRO A 104 -21.07 -29.46 -21.92
CA PRO A 104 -21.80 -30.43 -21.10
C PRO A 104 -21.16 -30.75 -19.75
N ASP A 105 -20.13 -30.04 -19.34
CA ASP A 105 -19.29 -30.38 -18.18
C ASP A 105 -19.50 -29.44 -17.00
N ASN A 106 -19.88 -30.03 -15.86
CA ASN A 106 -20.02 -29.32 -14.59
C ASN A 106 -18.72 -28.65 -14.11
N GLU A 107 -17.58 -29.11 -14.61
CA GLU A 107 -16.26 -28.61 -14.30
C GLU A 107 -16.05 -27.18 -14.84
N ALA A 108 -16.60 -26.88 -16.01
CA ALA A 108 -16.54 -25.52 -16.58
C ALA A 108 -17.28 -24.47 -15.72
N LEU A 109 -18.44 -24.85 -15.13
CA LEU A 109 -19.17 -23.98 -14.20
C LEU A 109 -18.42 -23.76 -12.90
N LYS A 110 -17.77 -24.80 -12.36
CA LYS A 110 -16.93 -24.67 -11.16
C LYS A 110 -15.74 -23.73 -11.41
N ASN A 111 -15.02 -23.93 -12.52
CA ASN A 111 -13.90 -23.09 -12.90
C ASN A 111 -14.30 -21.61 -13.05
N PHE A 112 -15.49 -21.36 -13.61
CA PHE A 112 -16.02 -19.99 -13.73
C PHE A 112 -16.29 -19.35 -12.36
N VAL A 113 -16.82 -20.09 -11.40
CA VAL A 113 -17.02 -19.61 -10.01
C VAL A 113 -15.69 -19.29 -9.34
N PHE A 114 -14.67 -20.15 -9.53
CA PHE A 114 -13.36 -19.93 -8.98
C PHE A 114 -12.65 -18.75 -9.63
N ASP A 115 -12.77 -18.54 -10.93
CA ASP A 115 -12.24 -17.36 -11.62
C ASP A 115 -12.91 -16.07 -11.12
N ASP A 116 -14.21 -16.07 -10.89
CA ASP A 116 -14.93 -14.95 -10.29
C ASP A 116 -14.43 -14.66 -8.87
N ALA A 117 -14.23 -15.70 -8.06
CA ALA A 117 -13.69 -15.55 -6.71
C ALA A 117 -12.27 -14.97 -6.72
N ALA A 118 -11.41 -15.44 -7.64
CA ALA A 118 -10.06 -14.92 -7.82
C ALA A 118 -10.07 -13.43 -8.20
N ASN A 119 -10.89 -13.04 -9.18
CA ASN A 119 -11.02 -11.66 -9.62
C ASN A 119 -11.57 -10.74 -8.52
N LEU A 120 -12.47 -11.23 -7.69
CA LEU A 120 -13.02 -10.48 -6.56
C LEU A 120 -11.98 -10.28 -5.47
N PHE A 121 -11.22 -11.32 -5.14
CA PHE A 121 -10.12 -11.27 -4.20
C PHE A 121 -9.06 -10.22 -4.63
N GLU A 122 -8.57 -10.33 -5.87
CA GLU A 122 -7.63 -9.36 -6.43
C GLU A 122 -8.19 -7.91 -6.36
N GLY A 123 -9.49 -7.74 -6.56
CA GLY A 123 -10.15 -6.44 -6.44
C GLY A 123 -10.11 -5.83 -5.03
N VAL A 124 -10.23 -6.67 -3.98
CA VAL A 124 -10.13 -6.23 -2.58
C VAL A 124 -8.68 -5.88 -2.22
N VAL A 125 -7.72 -6.73 -2.60
CA VAL A 125 -6.29 -6.48 -2.40
C VAL A 125 -5.83 -5.22 -3.17
N ALA A 126 -6.28 -5.05 -4.41
CA ALA A 126 -5.99 -3.84 -5.18
C ALA A 126 -6.47 -2.58 -4.46
N ARG A 127 -7.62 -2.61 -3.79
CA ARG A 127 -8.11 -1.48 -3.00
C ARG A 127 -7.22 -1.19 -1.79
N ALA A 128 -6.73 -2.20 -1.10
CA ALA A 128 -5.76 -2.05 -0.02
C ALA A 128 -4.47 -1.39 -0.53
N ASN A 129 -3.96 -1.83 -1.68
CA ASN A 129 -2.76 -1.26 -2.29
C ASN A 129 -2.97 0.19 -2.77
N VAL A 130 -4.19 0.57 -3.23
CA VAL A 130 -4.54 1.98 -3.48
C VAL A 130 -4.36 2.82 -2.21
N MET A 131 -4.81 2.34 -1.05
CA MET A 131 -4.67 3.07 0.21
C MET A 131 -3.20 3.16 0.66
N LYS A 132 -2.42 2.06 0.55
CA LYS A 132 -0.97 2.06 0.81
C LYS A 132 -0.25 3.10 -0.07
N GLY A 133 -0.48 3.08 -1.38
CA GLY A 133 0.14 4.00 -2.34
C GLY A 133 -0.33 5.45 -2.19
N GLN A 134 -1.59 5.67 -1.84
CA GLN A 134 -2.11 7.01 -1.55
C GLN A 134 -1.43 7.63 -0.33
N PHE A 135 -1.28 6.87 0.75
CA PHE A 135 -0.54 7.30 1.93
C PHE A 135 0.90 7.69 1.57
N LEU A 136 1.64 6.81 0.87
CA LEU A 136 3.03 7.08 0.48
C LEU A 136 3.18 8.29 -0.46
N SER A 137 2.13 8.62 -1.24
CA SER A 137 2.15 9.74 -2.17
C SER A 137 1.69 11.07 -1.57
N THR A 138 0.94 11.06 -0.45
CA THR A 138 0.28 12.28 0.07
C THR A 138 0.35 12.44 1.59
N GLY A 139 0.76 11.39 2.32
CA GLY A 139 0.77 11.35 3.78
C GLY A 139 -0.61 11.19 4.41
N ALA A 140 -1.65 10.92 3.61
CA ALA A 140 -3.02 10.73 4.09
C ALA A 140 -3.77 9.73 3.19
N VAL A 141 -4.82 9.11 3.72
CA VAL A 141 -5.74 8.27 2.95
C VAL A 141 -7.12 8.93 2.92
N LYS A 142 -7.59 9.29 1.72
CA LYS A 142 -8.89 9.92 1.52
C LYS A 142 -9.79 8.98 0.74
N VAL A 143 -10.92 8.63 1.33
CA VAL A 143 -11.96 7.79 0.71
C VAL A 143 -13.26 8.57 0.66
N LYS A 144 -13.79 8.77 -0.55
CA LYS A 144 -15.08 9.43 -0.77
C LYS A 144 -15.88 8.61 -1.77
N GLU A 145 -16.54 7.56 -1.28
CA GLU A 145 -17.27 6.60 -2.10
C GLU A 145 -18.46 6.03 -1.30
N ASN A 146 -19.56 5.71 -1.98
CA ASN A 146 -20.71 4.99 -1.39
C ASN A 146 -21.14 5.52 -0.01
N ASN A 147 -21.31 6.82 0.12
CA ASN A 147 -21.65 7.52 1.39
C ASN A 147 -20.57 7.44 2.50
N VAL A 148 -19.41 6.88 2.22
CA VAL A 148 -18.24 6.96 3.09
C VAL A 148 -17.43 8.20 2.71
N ASN A 149 -17.23 9.11 3.65
CA ASN A 149 -16.34 10.26 3.49
C ASN A 149 -15.36 10.23 4.66
N LEU A 150 -14.20 9.65 4.43
CA LEU A 150 -13.18 9.48 5.45
C LEU A 150 -11.86 10.07 4.98
N ASN A 151 -11.22 10.82 5.87
CA ASN A 151 -9.86 11.31 5.71
C ASN A 151 -9.03 10.83 6.89
N ILE A 152 -8.14 9.89 6.65
CA ILE A 152 -7.19 9.41 7.65
C ILE A 152 -5.92 10.22 7.47
N ASP A 153 -5.63 11.08 8.43
CA ASP A 153 -4.38 11.83 8.51
C ASP A 153 -3.39 11.09 9.41
N TYR A 154 -2.23 10.78 8.87
CA TYR A 154 -1.17 10.09 9.59
C TYR A 154 -0.23 11.03 10.33
N GLY A 155 -0.53 12.34 10.34
CA GLY A 155 0.28 13.36 11.01
C GLY A 155 1.65 13.56 10.39
N VAL A 156 1.78 13.37 9.08
CA VAL A 156 3.00 13.74 8.35
C VAL A 156 3.16 15.25 8.45
N PRO A 157 4.27 15.77 9.06
CA PRO A 157 4.48 17.20 9.25
C PRO A 157 4.41 17.96 7.92
N THR A 158 3.93 19.19 7.95
CA THR A 158 3.90 20.03 6.74
C THR A 158 5.30 20.25 6.17
N GLY A 159 6.32 20.39 7.02
CA GLY A 159 7.72 20.48 6.60
C GLY A 159 8.27 19.22 5.92
N ALA A 160 7.66 18.04 6.18
CA ALA A 160 8.02 16.79 5.51
C ALA A 160 7.32 16.60 4.14
N LYS A 161 6.52 17.59 3.72
CA LYS A 161 5.95 17.67 2.36
C LYS A 161 6.74 18.72 1.58
N VAL A 162 7.80 18.29 0.92
CA VAL A 162 8.76 19.18 0.25
C VAL A 162 8.35 19.40 -1.20
N THR A 163 8.37 20.65 -1.62
CA THR A 163 8.21 20.99 -3.04
C THR A 163 9.58 21.04 -3.69
N PHE A 164 9.77 20.25 -4.74
CA PHE A 164 11.03 20.19 -5.47
C PHE A 164 10.96 20.95 -6.81
N THR A 165 12.13 21.22 -7.38
CA THR A 165 12.30 21.85 -8.70
C THR A 165 11.69 20.98 -9.82
N ASP A 166 11.54 21.52 -11.03
CA ASP A 166 11.04 20.74 -12.16
C ASP A 166 12.09 19.74 -12.66
N TRP A 167 12.06 18.52 -12.14
CA TRP A 167 13.01 17.45 -12.50
C TRP A 167 12.95 17.01 -13.97
N SER A 168 11.94 17.45 -14.71
CA SER A 168 11.89 17.18 -16.16
C SER A 168 12.98 17.93 -16.94
N LYS A 169 13.56 18.97 -16.31
CA LYS A 169 14.65 19.74 -16.90
C LYS A 169 16.00 19.08 -16.59
N PRO A 170 16.89 18.91 -17.60
CA PRO A 170 18.19 18.28 -17.38
C PRO A 170 19.12 19.02 -16.41
N ASP A 171 18.91 20.32 -16.22
CA ASP A 171 19.68 21.22 -15.34
C ASP A 171 19.03 21.44 -13.96
N ALA A 172 17.93 20.73 -13.65
CA ALA A 172 17.29 20.82 -12.35
C ALA A 172 18.24 20.40 -11.20
N ASP A 173 18.14 21.07 -10.06
CA ASP A 173 18.94 20.75 -8.86
C ASP A 173 18.34 19.56 -8.09
N ILE A 174 18.35 18.39 -8.71
CA ILE A 174 17.81 17.16 -8.13
C ILE A 174 18.60 16.74 -6.89
N MET A 175 19.92 16.89 -6.91
CA MET A 175 20.77 16.50 -5.77
C MET A 175 20.49 17.39 -4.56
N GLY A 176 20.37 18.72 -4.75
CA GLY A 176 20.00 19.64 -3.69
C GLY A 176 18.59 19.40 -3.14
N ASP A 177 17.63 19.03 -3.99
CA ASP A 177 16.28 18.69 -3.54
C ASP A 177 16.26 17.41 -2.69
N ILE A 178 17.02 16.37 -3.08
CA ILE A 178 17.15 15.13 -2.27
C ILE A 178 17.83 15.44 -0.94
N GLN A 179 18.91 16.25 -0.95
CA GLN A 179 19.61 16.66 0.26
C GLN A 179 18.69 17.41 1.24
N LYS A 180 17.85 18.32 0.74
CA LYS A 180 16.83 19.01 1.57
C LYS A 180 15.85 18.02 2.19
N MET A 181 15.40 17.02 1.43
CA MET A 181 14.49 16.00 1.95
C MET A 181 15.14 15.15 3.03
N VAL A 182 16.41 14.78 2.87
CA VAL A 182 17.19 14.05 3.89
C VAL A 182 17.32 14.89 5.16
N ALA A 183 17.72 16.16 5.03
CA ALA A 183 17.86 17.08 6.16
C ALA A 183 16.56 17.23 6.97
N VAL A 184 15.40 17.32 6.29
CA VAL A 184 14.09 17.37 6.96
C VAL A 184 13.83 16.13 7.82
N ALA A 185 14.24 14.95 7.39
CA ALA A 185 14.10 13.73 8.18
C ALA A 185 15.05 13.73 9.37
N GLU A 186 16.32 14.13 9.17
CA GLU A 186 17.35 14.23 10.20
C GLU A 186 16.97 15.23 11.29
N ASP A 187 16.40 16.37 10.92
CA ASP A 187 15.88 17.39 11.85
C ASP A 187 14.78 16.84 12.78
N ASN A 188 14.09 15.80 12.34
CA ASN A 188 13.09 15.07 13.13
C ASN A 188 13.67 13.83 13.86
N GLY A 189 14.98 13.58 13.75
CA GLY A 189 15.66 12.44 14.36
C GLY A 189 15.45 11.11 13.63
N TYR A 190 15.14 11.15 12.34
CA TYR A 190 14.94 9.96 11.50
C TYR A 190 16.05 9.84 10.44
N VAL A 191 16.46 8.61 10.18
CA VAL A 191 17.45 8.31 9.13
C VAL A 191 16.73 7.60 7.99
N VAL A 192 16.47 8.33 6.91
CA VAL A 192 15.85 7.75 5.71
C VAL A 192 16.88 6.93 4.94
N ASN A 193 16.51 5.72 4.57
CA ASN A 193 17.39 4.76 3.90
C ASN A 193 16.80 4.20 2.61
N LYS A 194 15.51 4.51 2.34
CA LYS A 194 14.82 4.08 1.12
C LYS A 194 14.07 5.22 0.45
N ALA A 195 14.03 5.14 -0.88
CA ALA A 195 13.24 6.00 -1.75
C ALA A 195 12.25 5.19 -2.56
N LEU A 196 11.00 5.65 -2.65
CA LEU A 196 9.99 5.12 -3.56
C LEU A 196 9.64 6.16 -4.61
N THR A 197 9.67 5.75 -5.88
CA THR A 197 9.30 6.63 -6.99
C THR A 197 8.86 5.88 -8.24
N SER A 198 8.52 6.61 -9.30
CA SER A 198 8.15 6.05 -10.61
C SER A 198 9.36 5.90 -11.55
N LEU A 199 9.19 5.10 -12.60
CA LEU A 199 10.16 5.01 -13.69
C LEU A 199 10.41 6.38 -14.35
N LYS A 200 9.39 7.22 -14.43
CA LYS A 200 9.48 8.57 -15.01
C LYS A 200 10.48 9.42 -14.23
N MET A 201 10.37 9.46 -12.92
CA MET A 201 11.28 10.20 -12.06
C MET A 201 12.70 9.63 -12.10
N ILE A 202 12.83 8.29 -12.11
CA ILE A 202 14.12 7.62 -12.30
C ILE A 202 14.78 8.06 -13.62
N ASN A 203 14.03 8.16 -14.70
CA ASN A 203 14.56 8.60 -15.99
C ASN A 203 14.98 10.08 -15.98
N TYR A 204 14.26 10.94 -15.23
CA TYR A 204 14.68 12.33 -15.04
C TYR A 204 16.03 12.40 -14.30
N MET A 205 16.20 11.67 -13.22
CA MET A 205 17.47 11.58 -12.50
C MET A 205 18.62 11.08 -13.39
N ARG A 206 18.38 10.03 -14.20
CA ARG A 206 19.39 9.47 -15.13
C ARG A 206 19.80 10.45 -16.22
N ASN A 207 18.90 11.37 -16.60
CA ASN A 207 19.16 12.39 -17.63
C ASN A 207 19.65 13.73 -17.03
N ASN A 208 19.76 13.83 -15.73
CA ASN A 208 20.18 15.06 -15.07
C ASN A 208 21.68 15.32 -15.24
N THR A 209 22.03 16.55 -15.66
CA THR A 209 23.41 16.91 -16.01
C THR A 209 24.35 16.87 -14.79
N ALA A 210 23.88 17.31 -13.62
CA ALA A 210 24.69 17.30 -12.39
C ALA A 210 25.02 15.86 -11.96
N MET A 211 24.01 14.97 -11.96
CA MET A 211 24.21 13.54 -11.64
C MET A 211 25.12 12.84 -12.65
N GLN A 212 24.97 13.14 -13.96
CA GLN A 212 25.88 12.61 -14.99
C GLN A 212 27.33 13.08 -14.74
N THR A 213 27.51 14.34 -14.43
CA THR A 213 28.85 14.91 -14.16
C THR A 213 29.47 14.28 -12.91
N ALA A 214 28.67 14.06 -11.85
CA ALA A 214 29.15 13.43 -10.63
C ALA A 214 29.66 12.00 -10.83
N VAL A 215 28.99 11.23 -11.71
CA VAL A 215 29.34 9.81 -11.96
C VAL A 215 30.36 9.64 -13.07
N LEU A 216 30.22 10.40 -14.17
CA LEU A 216 30.98 10.17 -15.41
C LEU A 216 32.11 11.17 -15.63
N GLY A 217 32.13 12.26 -14.82
CA GLY A 217 32.98 13.42 -15.05
C GLY A 217 32.44 14.36 -16.14
N ALA A 218 32.93 15.59 -16.17
CA ALA A 218 32.40 16.66 -17.05
C ALA A 218 32.57 16.40 -18.56
N ALA A 219 33.51 15.55 -18.95
CA ALA A 219 33.80 15.25 -20.36
C ALA A 219 32.82 14.24 -20.99
N ASN A 220 32.14 13.41 -20.18
CA ASN A 220 31.31 12.31 -20.66
C ASN A 220 29.84 12.62 -20.43
N LYS A 221 29.09 12.84 -21.53
CA LYS A 221 27.66 13.07 -21.49
C LYS A 221 26.92 11.87 -22.06
N ARG A 222 26.44 10.97 -21.21
CA ARG A 222 25.55 9.87 -21.57
C ARG A 222 24.52 9.65 -20.49
N LEU A 223 23.42 9.00 -20.84
CA LEU A 223 22.42 8.58 -19.87
C LEU A 223 23.04 7.63 -18.84
N LEU A 224 22.83 7.90 -17.55
CA LEU A 224 23.26 6.98 -16.49
C LEU A 224 22.54 5.64 -16.60
N THR A 225 23.23 4.58 -16.32
CA THR A 225 22.61 3.27 -16.12
C THR A 225 21.85 3.27 -14.79
N LYS A 226 20.91 2.33 -14.61
CA LYS A 226 20.20 2.21 -13.34
C LYS A 226 21.14 1.90 -12.17
N GLN A 227 22.17 1.09 -12.43
CA GLN A 227 23.16 0.72 -11.41
C GLN A 227 24.03 1.91 -11.00
N GLU A 228 24.46 2.74 -11.95
CA GLU A 228 25.23 3.95 -11.65
C GLU A 228 24.42 4.94 -10.83
N LEU A 229 23.13 5.14 -11.15
CA LEU A 229 22.24 5.98 -10.34
C LEU A 229 22.04 5.40 -8.93
N ALA A 230 21.83 4.09 -8.81
CA ALA A 230 21.66 3.44 -7.50
C ALA A 230 22.94 3.57 -6.65
N ASN A 231 24.11 3.39 -7.25
CA ASN A 231 25.39 3.55 -6.58
C ASN A 231 25.62 5.00 -6.12
N LEU A 232 25.27 6.00 -6.98
CA LEU A 232 25.36 7.41 -6.61
C LEU A 232 24.51 7.74 -5.39
N LEU A 233 23.23 7.34 -5.41
CA LEU A 233 22.31 7.61 -4.29
C LEU A 233 22.73 6.90 -3.00
N MET A 234 23.29 5.71 -3.12
CA MET A 234 23.78 4.97 -1.97
C MET A 234 25.05 5.57 -1.38
N GLN A 235 25.99 6.06 -2.22
CA GLN A 235 27.25 6.67 -1.78
C GLN A 235 27.05 8.06 -1.19
N GLU A 236 26.19 8.90 -1.81
CA GLU A 236 25.98 10.28 -1.38
C GLU A 236 24.98 10.40 -0.21
N TYR A 237 23.93 9.58 -0.19
CA TYR A 237 22.82 9.74 0.76
C TYR A 237 22.51 8.48 1.57
N GLY A 238 23.13 7.33 1.31
CA GLY A 238 22.81 6.06 1.95
C GLY A 238 21.42 5.49 1.56
N ILE A 239 20.88 5.92 0.42
CA ILE A 239 19.50 5.63 0.01
C ILE A 239 19.47 4.58 -1.09
N THR A 240 18.64 3.54 -0.91
CA THR A 240 18.26 2.62 -1.98
C THR A 240 16.95 3.04 -2.61
N ILE A 241 16.86 2.95 -3.95
CA ILE A 241 15.70 3.37 -4.70
C ILE A 241 14.84 2.17 -5.13
N ASP A 242 13.57 2.22 -4.76
CA ASP A 242 12.55 1.28 -5.18
C ASP A 242 11.59 1.93 -6.20
N ARG A 243 11.06 1.11 -7.10
CA ARG A 243 10.19 1.55 -8.18
C ARG A 243 8.77 1.04 -7.97
N CYS A 244 7.77 1.93 -8.11
CA CYS A 244 6.36 1.59 -8.11
C CYS A 244 5.64 2.19 -9.33
N ASP A 245 5.38 1.37 -10.36
CA ASP A 245 4.64 1.77 -11.57
C ASP A 245 3.38 0.95 -11.80
N GLU A 246 2.99 0.17 -10.80
CA GLU A 246 1.83 -0.70 -10.87
C GLU A 246 0.55 0.10 -11.05
N LYS A 247 -0.38 -0.47 -11.84
CA LYS A 247 -1.63 0.16 -12.21
C LYS A 247 -2.81 -0.72 -11.83
N PHE A 248 -3.93 -0.08 -11.55
CA PHE A 248 -5.22 -0.73 -11.32
C PHE A 248 -6.30 -0.15 -12.23
N ARG A 249 -7.40 -0.87 -12.37
CA ARG A 249 -8.59 -0.40 -13.08
C ARG A 249 -9.71 -0.12 -12.07
N PHE A 250 -10.43 0.95 -12.28
CA PHE A 250 -11.62 1.25 -11.51
C PHE A 250 -12.75 1.72 -12.41
N ARG A 251 -13.99 1.43 -11.99
CA ARG A 251 -15.19 1.86 -12.68
C ARG A 251 -15.69 3.15 -12.05
N LYS A 252 -15.90 4.16 -12.87
CA LYS A 252 -16.55 5.39 -12.43
C LYS A 252 -18.06 5.20 -12.25
N ALA A 253 -18.73 6.22 -11.64
CA ALA A 253 -20.18 6.22 -11.47
C ALA A 253 -20.95 6.16 -12.82
N ASP A 254 -20.36 6.68 -13.88
CA ASP A 254 -20.89 6.64 -15.25
C ASP A 254 -20.69 5.28 -15.94
N GLY A 255 -20.13 4.29 -15.24
CA GLY A 255 -19.84 2.96 -15.76
C GLY A 255 -18.54 2.83 -16.57
N THR A 256 -17.85 3.92 -16.88
CA THR A 256 -16.59 3.88 -17.64
C THR A 256 -15.45 3.30 -16.83
N LEU A 257 -14.60 2.47 -17.48
CA LEU A 257 -13.39 1.93 -16.87
C LEU A 257 -12.23 2.92 -17.06
N LYS A 258 -11.58 3.27 -15.97
CA LYS A 258 -10.34 4.05 -15.99
C LYS A 258 -9.20 3.28 -15.36
N THR A 259 -7.98 3.60 -15.80
CA THR A 259 -6.75 3.09 -15.21
C THR A 259 -6.19 4.14 -14.26
N GLY A 260 -5.82 3.72 -13.04
CA GLY A 260 -5.11 4.50 -12.05
C GLY A 260 -3.74 3.89 -11.76
N ARG A 261 -2.88 4.62 -11.07
CA ARG A 261 -1.62 4.14 -10.51
C ARG A 261 -1.77 4.01 -9.00
N TYR A 262 -1.17 3.00 -8.39
CA TYR A 262 -1.14 2.89 -6.93
C TYR A 262 -0.33 4.01 -6.30
N PHE A 263 0.82 4.32 -6.86
CA PHE A 263 1.69 5.42 -6.45
C PHE A 263 1.69 6.52 -7.52
N LYS A 264 1.67 7.79 -7.10
CA LYS A 264 1.65 8.93 -8.04
C LYS A 264 2.95 9.02 -8.83
N GLU A 265 2.84 9.33 -10.12
CA GLU A 265 3.95 9.31 -11.06
C GLU A 265 5.00 10.40 -10.81
N ASP A 266 4.56 11.58 -10.36
CA ASP A 266 5.41 12.76 -10.16
C ASP A 266 5.76 12.99 -8.68
N VAL A 267 5.92 11.90 -7.92
CA VAL A 267 6.26 11.92 -6.49
C VAL A 267 7.54 11.16 -6.25
N PHE A 268 8.36 11.69 -5.35
CA PHE A 268 9.56 11.06 -4.82
C PHE A 268 9.44 11.03 -3.31
N THR A 269 9.34 9.83 -2.73
CA THR A 269 9.11 9.66 -1.29
C THR A 269 10.30 8.99 -0.65
N LEU A 270 10.90 9.64 0.36
CA LEU A 270 11.91 9.07 1.23
C LEU A 270 11.26 8.51 2.49
N TYR A 271 11.76 7.38 2.99
CA TYR A 271 11.26 6.79 4.23
C TYR A 271 12.32 5.99 4.98
N GLU A 272 12.16 5.90 6.30
CA GLU A 272 12.99 5.05 7.16
C GLU A 272 12.42 3.63 7.18
N ALA A 273 12.99 2.75 6.37
CA ALA A 273 12.63 1.33 6.38
C ALA A 273 13.37 0.58 7.51
N ASP A 274 12.73 -0.45 8.03
CA ASP A 274 13.38 -1.43 8.91
C ASP A 274 14.30 -2.38 8.13
N ALA A 275 14.90 -3.34 8.81
CA ALA A 275 15.81 -4.32 8.21
C ALA A 275 15.14 -5.18 7.10
N ASN A 276 13.82 -5.34 7.13
CA ASN A 276 13.04 -6.07 6.14
C ASN A 276 12.55 -5.20 4.98
N GLY A 277 12.84 -3.90 5.02
CA GLY A 277 12.39 -2.92 4.04
C GLY A 277 10.99 -2.37 4.29
N SER A 278 10.38 -2.67 5.46
CA SER A 278 9.05 -2.20 5.79
C SER A 278 9.10 -0.83 6.48
N PHE A 279 8.07 -0.03 6.23
CA PHE A 279 7.85 1.27 6.88
C PHE A 279 6.68 1.23 7.86
N GLY A 280 5.69 0.44 7.55
CA GLY A 280 4.47 0.32 8.33
C GLY A 280 3.88 -1.08 8.24
N THR A 281 2.60 -1.20 8.54
CA THR A 281 1.88 -2.49 8.52
C THR A 281 0.51 -2.31 7.87
N GLY A 282 0.15 -3.20 6.97
CA GLY A 282 -1.22 -3.32 6.45
C GLY A 282 -2.08 -4.12 7.42
N LEU A 283 -2.91 -3.45 8.23
CA LEU A 283 -3.76 -4.13 9.19
C LEU A 283 -5.08 -4.58 8.58
N TRP A 284 -5.26 -5.89 8.50
CA TRP A 284 -6.52 -6.51 8.14
C TRP A 284 -7.35 -6.85 9.38
N GLY A 285 -8.66 -6.75 9.28
CA GLY A 285 -9.60 -7.09 10.32
C GLY A 285 -10.40 -8.34 9.98
N VAL A 286 -11.07 -8.89 10.98
CA VAL A 286 -12.05 -9.95 10.82
C VAL A 286 -13.33 -9.35 10.26
N THR A 287 -13.86 -9.90 9.19
CA THR A 287 -15.10 -9.42 8.57
C THR A 287 -16.33 -9.94 9.32
N PRO A 288 -17.49 -9.26 9.26
CA PRO A 288 -18.73 -9.75 9.87
C PRO A 288 -19.12 -11.14 9.34
N GLU A 289 -18.88 -11.40 8.06
CA GLU A 289 -19.16 -12.69 7.43
C GLU A 289 -18.31 -13.82 8.02
N GLU A 290 -17.07 -13.52 8.36
CA GLU A 290 -16.16 -14.47 9.00
C GLU A 290 -16.60 -14.85 10.42
N LEU A 291 -17.20 -13.89 11.15
CA LEU A 291 -17.69 -14.12 12.51
C LEU A 291 -18.96 -14.94 12.56
N GLU A 292 -19.90 -14.69 11.62
CA GLU A 292 -21.24 -15.27 11.70
C GLU A 292 -21.40 -16.54 10.86
N TYR A 293 -20.65 -16.67 9.76
CA TYR A 293 -20.87 -17.72 8.75
C TYR A 293 -19.58 -18.48 8.44
N ARG A 294 -19.36 -19.61 9.11
CA ARG A 294 -18.22 -20.51 8.85
C ARG A 294 -18.27 -21.23 7.48
N GLN A 295 -19.31 -20.97 6.68
CA GLN A 295 -19.48 -21.56 5.34
C GLN A 295 -18.68 -20.84 4.26
N PHE A 296 -18.00 -19.74 4.61
CA PHE A 296 -17.25 -18.96 3.67
C PHE A 296 -15.88 -19.58 3.39
N ILE A 297 -15.42 -19.41 2.16
CA ILE A 297 -14.05 -19.76 1.79
C ILE A 297 -13.12 -18.75 2.45
N GLN A 298 -12.25 -19.26 3.30
CA GLN A 298 -11.24 -18.47 3.98
C GLN A 298 -9.88 -19.10 3.72
N GLU A 299 -8.92 -18.29 3.29
CA GLU A 299 -7.54 -18.72 3.16
C GLU A 299 -6.81 -18.54 4.51
N GLU A 300 -6.42 -19.63 5.17
CA GLU A 300 -5.85 -19.58 6.53
C GLU A 300 -4.47 -18.93 6.60
N ASN A 301 -3.63 -19.04 5.59
CA ASN A 301 -2.25 -18.53 5.58
C ASN A 301 -2.07 -17.15 4.92
N ARG A 302 -3.07 -16.69 4.16
CA ARG A 302 -3.10 -15.38 3.47
C ARG A 302 -4.47 -14.73 3.59
N SER A 303 -5.23 -15.09 4.56
CA SER A 303 -6.65 -14.87 4.71
C SER A 303 -7.00 -13.49 5.22
N PHE A 304 -6.65 -12.51 4.43
CA PHE A 304 -7.06 -11.15 4.70
C PHE A 304 -8.44 -10.85 4.11
N VAL A 305 -8.91 -11.69 3.19
CA VAL A 305 -10.16 -11.52 2.45
C VAL A 305 -11.06 -12.73 2.63
N THR A 306 -12.30 -12.48 2.99
CA THR A 306 -13.33 -13.51 3.15
C THR A 306 -14.11 -13.63 1.85
N LEU A 307 -14.17 -14.83 1.30
CA LEU A 307 -15.00 -15.19 0.14
C LEU A 307 -16.27 -15.86 0.60
N SER A 308 -17.41 -15.39 0.14
CA SER A 308 -18.72 -15.95 0.44
C SER A 308 -19.52 -16.23 -0.83
N MET A 309 -20.22 -17.34 -0.85
CA MET A 309 -21.08 -17.75 -1.96
C MET A 309 -22.47 -18.12 -1.44
N TRP A 310 -23.50 -17.69 -2.15
CA TRP A 310 -24.88 -18.07 -1.85
C TRP A 310 -25.74 -18.05 -3.12
N ALA A 311 -26.85 -18.76 -3.08
CA ALA A 311 -27.84 -18.75 -4.15
C ALA A 311 -29.08 -17.96 -3.74
N THR A 312 -29.71 -17.28 -4.70
CA THR A 312 -31.03 -16.66 -4.56
C THR A 312 -32.05 -17.45 -5.41
N GLN A 313 -33.32 -17.47 -4.96
CA GLN A 313 -34.39 -18.18 -5.67
C GLN A 313 -35.13 -17.28 -6.68
N ASP A 314 -35.18 -15.98 -6.43
CA ASP A 314 -35.85 -15.02 -7.33
C ASP A 314 -35.04 -13.70 -7.35
N PRO A 315 -34.41 -13.33 -8.49
CA PRO A 315 -34.11 -14.19 -9.63
C PRO A 315 -33.15 -15.33 -9.25
N VAL A 316 -33.21 -16.44 -9.98
CA VAL A 316 -32.28 -17.56 -9.75
C VAL A 316 -30.87 -17.14 -10.12
N ALA A 317 -30.02 -16.95 -9.12
CA ALA A 317 -28.65 -16.54 -9.33
C ALA A 317 -27.72 -17.11 -8.24
N VAL A 318 -26.48 -17.38 -8.63
CA VAL A 318 -25.39 -17.66 -7.69
C VAL A 318 -24.55 -16.39 -7.51
N TRP A 319 -24.38 -16.00 -6.28
CA TRP A 319 -23.61 -14.83 -5.90
C TRP A 319 -22.28 -15.23 -5.29
N THR A 320 -21.21 -14.61 -5.74
CA THR A 320 -19.90 -14.68 -5.12
C THR A 320 -19.52 -13.30 -4.63
N LYS A 321 -19.07 -13.19 -3.39
CA LYS A 321 -18.67 -11.95 -2.76
C LYS A 321 -17.30 -12.10 -2.11
N ALA A 322 -16.42 -11.11 -2.32
CA ALA A 322 -15.21 -10.91 -1.52
C ALA A 322 -15.39 -9.72 -0.60
N SER A 323 -14.98 -9.87 0.64
CA SER A 323 -14.99 -8.82 1.63
C SER A 323 -13.70 -8.82 2.46
N GLY A 324 -13.25 -7.64 2.91
CA GLY A 324 -12.09 -7.45 3.75
C GLY A 324 -12.19 -6.16 4.53
N MET A 325 -11.57 -6.11 5.67
CA MET A 325 -11.44 -4.89 6.48
C MET A 325 -9.97 -4.49 6.53
N PHE A 326 -9.63 -3.29 6.07
CA PHE A 326 -8.25 -2.88 5.90
C PHE A 326 -7.98 -1.43 6.30
N VAL A 327 -6.80 -1.19 6.88
CA VAL A 327 -6.21 0.13 7.04
C VAL A 327 -4.68 0.02 7.07
N PRO A 328 -3.92 0.85 6.34
CA PRO A 328 -2.48 0.94 6.53
C PRO A 328 -2.18 1.67 7.85
N VAL A 329 -1.17 1.22 8.58
CA VAL A 329 -0.69 1.83 9.83
C VAL A 329 0.78 2.17 9.69
N ALA A 330 1.13 3.41 10.02
CA ALA A 330 2.49 3.92 9.91
C ALA A 330 2.89 4.70 11.19
N PRO A 331 3.40 4.02 12.22
CA PRO A 331 3.76 4.66 13.49
C PRO A 331 4.85 5.73 13.36
N LYS A 332 5.72 5.60 12.35
CA LYS A 332 6.83 6.52 12.07
C LYS A 332 6.44 7.67 11.11
N ALA A 333 5.17 7.84 10.75
CA ALA A 333 4.73 8.80 9.74
C ALA A 333 5.04 10.26 10.09
N ASN A 334 5.18 10.59 11.37
CA ASN A 334 5.41 11.94 11.87
C ASN A 334 6.85 12.48 11.73
N GLY A 335 7.65 11.93 10.83
CA GLY A 335 9.01 12.38 10.55
C GLY A 335 9.86 11.34 9.82
N GLY A 336 9.50 10.06 9.92
CA GLY A 336 10.17 8.98 9.21
C GLY A 336 9.79 8.83 7.73
N ILE A 337 8.98 9.74 7.21
CA ILE A 337 8.62 9.84 5.79
C ILE A 337 8.71 11.31 5.33
N VAL A 338 9.31 11.53 4.18
CA VAL A 338 9.38 12.84 3.52
C VAL A 338 8.86 12.67 2.09
N ILE A 339 7.86 13.45 1.73
CA ILE A 339 7.18 13.35 0.44
C ILE A 339 7.54 14.57 -0.41
N GLY A 340 8.28 14.33 -1.48
CA GLY A 340 8.62 15.33 -2.47
C GLY A 340 7.62 15.32 -3.63
N THR A 341 7.08 16.51 -3.93
CA THR A 341 6.18 16.72 -5.07
C THR A 341 6.66 17.87 -5.93
N LYS A 342 6.35 17.83 -7.23
CA LYS A 342 6.61 18.95 -8.12
C LYS A 342 5.79 20.17 -7.66
N GLY A 343 6.43 21.35 -7.63
CA GLY A 343 5.73 22.63 -7.48
C GLY A 343 4.74 22.87 -8.61
N GLU A 344 3.61 23.51 -8.29
CA GLU A 344 2.61 23.92 -9.27
C GLU A 344 3.12 25.03 -10.20
#